data_90ab021beb82341144b14206c2b1892c
#
_entry.id   90ab021beb82341144b14206c2b1892c
#
_cell.length_a   1.000
_cell.length_b   1.000
_cell.length_c   1.000
_cell.angle_alpha   90.00
_cell.angle_beta   90.00
_cell.angle_gamma   90.00
#
_symmetry.space_group_name_H-M   'P 1'
#
loop_
_entity.id
_entity.type
_entity.pdbx_description
1 polymer ?
#
loop_
_entity_poly.entity_id
_entity_poly.type
_entity_poly.pdbx_seq_one_letter_code
_entity_poly.pdbx_strand_id
1 'polypeptide(L)'
;STFLSSKYPSNMAIKIGITGGIGSGKSLVSRLLEVMGIPVYISDIESKRLTNSDALIRSELIALLGEEVYAGDELNKSLLASYIFGDPEHIRTVNSIIHPRVRDDFRQWVEHHTTYPVVGMESAILIEAGFAGEVDVVVLVYAPEEVRIMRAMQRDTASRELIERRVRSQMSDEEKRT
;
A
#
# COMPACT_ATOMS: atom_id res chain seq x y z
N SER A 1 5.38 13.30 32.51
CA SER A 1 5.86 13.43 31.10
C SER A 1 7.18 12.70 30.82
N THR A 2 7.50 11.61 31.55
CA THR A 2 8.85 10.99 31.50
C THR A 2 8.80 9.52 31.00
N PHE A 3 7.67 9.02 30.49
CA PHE A 3 7.51 7.61 30.15
C PHE A 3 7.64 7.26 28.67
N LEU A 4 7.75 8.25 27.77
CA LEU A 4 7.86 7.99 26.32
C LEU A 4 9.30 8.05 25.77
N SER A 5 10.27 8.47 26.61
CA SER A 5 11.64 8.75 26.18
C SER A 5 12.56 7.52 26.03
N SER A 6 12.15 6.32 26.46
CA SER A 6 13.07 5.17 26.50
C SER A 6 12.85 4.12 25.38
N LYS A 7 11.82 4.26 24.59
CA LYS A 7 11.47 3.25 23.57
C LYS A 7 11.90 3.59 22.14
N TYR A 8 12.26 4.83 21.89
CA TYR A 8 12.66 5.28 20.55
C TYR A 8 14.00 6.01 20.64
N PRO A 9 15.03 5.58 19.89
CA PRO A 9 16.27 6.34 19.80
C PRO A 9 15.97 7.72 19.24
N SER A 10 16.59 8.73 19.82
CA SER A 10 16.31 10.17 19.63
C SER A 10 16.53 10.71 18.20
N ASN A 11 16.80 9.84 17.21
CA ASN A 11 17.13 10.22 15.84
C ASN A 11 16.29 9.50 14.76
N MET A 12 15.20 8.79 15.12
CA MET A 12 14.35 8.12 14.14
C MET A 12 12.91 8.65 14.21
N ALA A 13 12.34 8.95 13.04
CA ALA A 13 10.93 9.32 12.93
C ALA A 13 10.02 8.19 13.43
N ILE A 14 8.93 8.54 14.11
CA ILE A 14 7.85 7.62 14.42
C ILE A 14 7.11 7.32 13.12
N LYS A 15 6.91 6.06 12.80
CA LYS A 15 6.25 5.60 11.57
C LYS A 15 4.82 5.17 11.88
N ILE A 16 3.85 5.83 11.27
CA ILE A 16 2.43 5.51 11.39
C ILE A 16 1.98 4.80 10.12
N GLY A 17 1.49 3.58 10.26
CA GLY A 17 0.80 2.87 9.17
C GLY A 17 -0.68 3.24 9.14
N ILE A 18 -1.18 3.65 7.99
CA ILE A 18 -2.58 4.01 7.77
C ILE A 18 -3.17 2.97 6.85
N THR A 19 -4.14 2.22 7.33
CA THR A 19 -4.83 1.20 6.54
C THR A 19 -6.34 1.33 6.67
N GLY A 20 -7.06 0.64 5.83
CA GLY A 20 -8.52 0.63 5.78
C GLY A 20 -8.98 0.07 4.45
N GLY A 21 -10.17 -0.50 4.42
CA GLY A 21 -10.76 -1.06 3.21
C GLY A 21 -11.03 -0.01 2.14
N ILE A 22 -11.30 -0.47 0.93
CA ILE A 22 -11.74 0.39 -0.18
C ILE A 22 -12.90 1.27 0.28
N GLY A 23 -12.82 2.57 0.01
CA GLY A 23 -13.86 3.53 0.38
C GLY A 23 -13.92 3.93 1.85
N SER A 24 -12.95 3.52 2.68
CA SER A 24 -12.92 3.84 4.12
C SER A 24 -12.61 5.31 4.41
N GLY A 25 -11.92 6.02 3.52
CA GLY A 25 -11.49 7.40 3.73
C GLY A 25 -10.03 7.55 4.14
N LYS A 26 -9.20 6.50 4.03
CA LYS A 26 -7.77 6.56 4.38
C LYS A 26 -7.00 7.64 3.60
N SER A 27 -7.37 7.89 2.34
CA SER A 27 -6.75 8.95 1.53
C SER A 27 -7.02 10.35 2.10
N LEU A 28 -8.19 10.57 2.69
CA LEU A 28 -8.49 11.83 3.38
C LEU A 28 -7.63 11.98 4.64
N VAL A 29 -7.47 10.91 5.41
CA VAL A 29 -6.60 10.90 6.60
C VAL A 29 -5.16 11.20 6.20
N SER A 30 -4.64 10.59 5.14
CA SER A 30 -3.29 10.86 4.62
C SER A 30 -3.11 12.32 4.23
N ARG A 31 -4.08 12.91 3.54
CA ARG A 31 -4.07 14.34 3.17
C ARG A 31 -4.06 15.26 4.39
N LEU A 32 -4.84 14.93 5.41
CA LEU A 32 -4.85 15.70 6.65
C LEU A 32 -3.48 15.66 7.35
N LEU A 33 -2.84 14.49 7.39
CA LEU A 33 -1.49 14.35 7.94
C LEU A 33 -0.48 15.20 7.16
N GLU A 34 -0.54 15.19 5.83
CA GLU A 34 0.34 16.02 4.98
C GLU A 34 0.13 17.52 5.24
N VAL A 35 -1.11 17.98 5.39
CA VAL A 35 -1.42 19.37 5.75
C VAL A 35 -0.85 19.73 7.14
N MET A 36 -0.79 18.78 8.05
CA MET A 36 -0.16 18.94 9.37
C MET A 36 1.37 18.88 9.33
N GLY A 37 1.98 18.71 8.16
CA GLY A 37 3.42 18.62 7.99
C GLY A 37 4.01 17.23 8.21
N ILE A 38 3.18 16.20 8.18
CA ILE A 38 3.60 14.79 8.28
C ILE A 38 3.67 14.19 6.89
N PRO A 39 4.87 13.87 6.36
CA PRO A 39 5.00 13.21 5.07
C PRO A 39 4.38 11.82 5.09
N VAL A 40 3.68 11.46 4.01
CA VAL A 40 3.04 10.14 3.88
C VAL A 40 3.52 9.45 2.61
N TYR A 41 4.04 8.24 2.78
CA TYR A 41 4.38 7.33 1.71
C TYR A 41 3.11 6.59 1.26
N ILE A 42 2.61 6.90 0.07
CA ILE A 42 1.41 6.27 -0.48
C ILE A 42 1.84 5.01 -1.24
N SER A 43 1.72 3.86 -0.61
CA SER A 43 2.28 2.61 -1.14
C SER A 43 1.72 2.21 -2.51
N ASP A 44 0.46 2.51 -2.81
CA ASP A 44 -0.15 2.21 -4.12
C ASP A 44 0.50 3.02 -5.25
N ILE A 45 0.78 4.29 -5.02
CA ILE A 45 1.47 5.17 -5.98
C ILE A 45 2.92 4.72 -6.16
N GLU A 46 3.62 4.46 -5.07
CA GLU A 46 5.04 4.10 -5.10
C GLU A 46 5.26 2.70 -5.68
N SER A 47 4.35 1.76 -5.40
CA SER A 47 4.36 0.43 -6.02
C SER A 47 4.26 0.51 -7.55
N LYS A 48 3.38 1.36 -8.07
CA LYS A 48 3.25 1.60 -9.52
C LYS A 48 4.53 2.21 -10.10
N ARG A 49 5.10 3.19 -9.42
CA ARG A 49 6.38 3.81 -9.81
C ARG A 49 7.49 2.76 -9.88
N LEU A 50 7.66 1.97 -8.83
CA LEU A 50 8.69 0.93 -8.75
C LEU A 50 8.48 -0.17 -9.79
N THR A 51 7.26 -0.59 -10.04
CA THR A 51 6.95 -1.60 -11.06
C THR A 51 7.42 -1.15 -12.44
N ASN A 52 7.36 0.15 -12.73
CA ASN A 52 7.85 0.70 -13.99
C ASN A 52 9.36 0.96 -14.01
N SER A 53 9.99 1.28 -12.88
CA SER A 53 11.34 1.82 -12.82
C SER A 53 12.38 0.96 -12.09
N ASP A 54 11.96 0.08 -11.19
CA ASP A 54 12.90 -0.75 -10.43
C ASP A 54 13.46 -1.88 -11.30
N ALA A 55 14.79 -1.92 -11.44
CA ALA A 55 15.46 -2.87 -12.33
C ALA A 55 15.21 -4.33 -11.95
N LEU A 56 15.11 -4.62 -10.64
CA LEU A 56 14.90 -5.98 -10.16
C LEU A 56 13.46 -6.43 -10.42
N ILE A 57 12.47 -5.59 -10.14
CA ILE A 57 11.07 -5.90 -10.47
C ILE A 57 10.94 -6.15 -11.96
N ARG A 58 11.50 -5.27 -12.80
CA ARG A 58 11.44 -5.42 -14.25
C ARG A 58 12.05 -6.74 -14.71
N SER A 59 13.25 -7.06 -14.25
CA SER A 59 13.93 -8.30 -14.64
C SER A 59 13.17 -9.55 -14.19
N GLU A 60 12.60 -9.57 -13.00
CA GLU A 60 11.84 -10.71 -12.49
C GLU A 60 10.49 -10.88 -13.18
N LEU A 61 9.78 -9.79 -13.47
CA LEU A 61 8.54 -9.86 -14.24
C LEU A 61 8.78 -10.27 -15.70
N ILE A 62 9.87 -9.83 -16.32
CA ILE A 62 10.27 -10.29 -17.65
C ILE A 62 10.61 -11.78 -17.63
N ALA A 63 11.35 -12.25 -16.64
CA ALA A 63 11.65 -13.66 -16.49
C ALA A 63 10.39 -14.53 -16.30
N LEU A 64 9.38 -13.99 -15.61
CA LEU A 64 8.12 -14.68 -15.35
C LEU A 64 7.17 -14.69 -16.55
N LEU A 65 7.03 -13.56 -17.25
CA LEU A 65 5.96 -13.32 -18.23
C LEU A 65 6.45 -13.00 -19.64
N GLY A 66 7.76 -12.87 -19.84
CA GLY A 66 8.36 -12.47 -21.12
C GLY A 66 8.50 -10.94 -21.26
N GLU A 67 9.27 -10.54 -22.27
CA GLU A 67 9.58 -9.12 -22.51
C GLU A 67 8.35 -8.26 -22.81
N GLU A 68 7.29 -8.88 -23.31
CA GLU A 68 6.01 -8.21 -23.62
C GLU A 68 5.29 -7.65 -22.39
N VAL A 69 5.74 -8.02 -21.18
CA VAL A 69 5.18 -7.47 -19.94
C VAL A 69 5.50 -5.97 -19.78
N TYR A 70 6.47 -5.46 -20.53
CA TYR A 70 6.76 -4.03 -20.63
C TYR A 70 6.65 -3.55 -22.09
N ALA A 71 6.12 -2.34 -22.23
CA ALA A 71 6.15 -1.58 -23.48
C ALA A 71 7.01 -0.33 -23.23
N GLY A 72 8.30 -0.40 -23.59
CA GLY A 72 9.27 0.61 -23.22
C GLY A 72 9.44 0.69 -21.71
N ASP A 73 9.19 1.86 -21.12
CA ASP A 73 9.34 2.09 -19.68
C ASP A 73 8.07 1.77 -18.88
N GLU A 74 6.99 1.38 -19.53
CA GLU A 74 5.71 1.13 -18.85
C GLU A 74 5.31 -0.34 -18.86
N LEU A 75 4.74 -0.76 -17.73
CA LEU A 75 4.15 -2.08 -17.57
C LEU A 75 2.96 -2.26 -18.52
N ASN A 76 2.90 -3.41 -19.19
CA ASN A 76 1.70 -3.88 -19.87
C ASN A 76 0.70 -4.38 -18.83
N LYS A 77 -0.16 -3.47 -18.37
CA LYS A 77 -1.14 -3.75 -17.30
C LYS A 77 -2.12 -4.85 -17.69
N SER A 78 -2.51 -4.92 -18.94
CA SER A 78 -3.44 -5.94 -19.43
C SER A 78 -2.85 -7.34 -19.36
N LEU A 79 -1.57 -7.50 -19.72
CA LEU A 79 -0.88 -8.77 -19.66
C LEU A 79 -0.74 -9.23 -18.19
N LEU A 80 -0.28 -8.36 -17.30
CA LEU A 80 -0.16 -8.68 -15.88
C LEU A 80 -1.54 -9.01 -15.27
N ALA A 81 -2.57 -8.22 -15.57
CA ALA A 81 -3.93 -8.46 -15.10
C ALA A 81 -4.47 -9.83 -15.57
N SER A 82 -4.21 -10.21 -16.82
CA SER A 82 -4.60 -11.52 -17.34
C SER A 82 -3.91 -12.68 -16.62
N TYR A 83 -2.63 -12.49 -16.26
CA TYR A 83 -1.86 -13.50 -15.55
C TYR A 83 -2.38 -13.74 -14.13
N ILE A 84 -2.69 -12.67 -13.40
CA ILE A 84 -3.15 -12.77 -12.01
C ILE A 84 -4.65 -13.02 -11.85
N PHE A 85 -5.45 -12.82 -12.92
CA PHE A 85 -6.90 -12.91 -12.84
C PHE A 85 -7.37 -14.30 -12.43
N GLY A 86 -8.05 -14.37 -11.28
CA GLY A 86 -8.65 -15.60 -10.76
C GLY A 86 -7.64 -16.65 -10.25
N ASP A 87 -6.36 -16.32 -10.18
CA ASP A 87 -5.31 -17.24 -9.73
C ASP A 87 -4.57 -16.70 -8.49
N PRO A 88 -4.92 -17.18 -7.28
CA PRO A 88 -4.27 -16.74 -6.05
C PRO A 88 -2.76 -17.02 -5.99
N GLU A 89 -2.29 -18.11 -6.61
CA GLU A 89 -0.86 -18.43 -6.66
C GLU A 89 -0.08 -17.42 -7.53
N HIS A 90 -0.65 -17.04 -8.67
CA HIS A 90 -0.06 -16.02 -9.53
C HIS A 90 0.00 -14.66 -8.82
N ILE A 91 -1.06 -14.29 -8.09
CA ILE A 91 -1.05 -13.08 -7.26
C ILE A 91 0.08 -13.14 -6.22
N ARG A 92 0.25 -14.26 -5.51
CA ARG A 92 1.33 -14.45 -4.54
C ARG A 92 2.71 -14.31 -5.18
N THR A 93 2.90 -14.91 -6.35
CA THR A 93 4.16 -14.83 -7.09
C THR A 93 4.51 -13.39 -7.46
N VAL A 94 3.58 -12.64 -8.03
CA VAL A 94 3.78 -11.23 -8.38
C VAL A 94 4.04 -10.37 -7.13
N ASN A 95 3.28 -10.59 -6.07
CA ASN A 95 3.45 -9.88 -4.80
C ASN A 95 4.82 -10.17 -4.16
N SER A 96 5.33 -11.40 -4.28
CA SER A 96 6.67 -11.76 -3.79
C SER A 96 7.79 -11.03 -4.52
N ILE A 97 7.56 -10.58 -5.73
CA ILE A 97 8.48 -9.76 -6.52
C ILE A 97 8.39 -8.28 -6.09
N ILE A 98 7.19 -7.75 -5.96
CA ILE A 98 6.95 -6.31 -5.79
C ILE A 98 7.08 -5.87 -4.32
N HIS A 99 6.45 -6.57 -3.37
CA HIS A 99 6.36 -6.12 -1.98
C HIS A 99 7.71 -5.94 -1.29
N PRO A 100 8.73 -6.80 -1.47
CA PRO A 100 10.04 -6.58 -0.88
C PRO A 100 10.71 -5.28 -1.36
N ARG A 101 10.51 -4.93 -2.63
CA ARG A 101 11.06 -3.71 -3.22
C ARG A 101 10.37 -2.46 -2.69
N VAL A 102 9.06 -2.53 -2.47
CA VAL A 102 8.30 -1.45 -1.82
C VAL A 102 8.78 -1.25 -0.38
N ARG A 103 9.02 -2.32 0.38
CA ARG A 103 9.57 -2.22 1.73
C ARG A 103 10.94 -1.54 1.75
N ASP A 104 11.83 -1.94 0.86
CA ASP A 104 13.17 -1.35 0.77
C ASP A 104 13.10 0.13 0.37
N ASP A 105 12.25 0.47 -0.58
CA ASP A 105 12.02 1.85 -1.00
C ASP A 105 11.45 2.70 0.14
N PHE A 106 10.49 2.17 0.90
CA PHE A 106 9.95 2.84 2.08
C PHE A 106 11.02 3.10 3.14
N ARG A 107 11.88 2.12 3.44
CA ARG A 107 12.99 2.28 4.38
C ARG A 107 13.94 3.40 3.95
N GLN A 108 14.32 3.42 2.69
CA GLN A 108 15.14 4.50 2.12
C GLN A 108 14.43 5.85 2.18
N TRP A 109 13.14 5.87 1.87
CA TRP A 109 12.33 7.09 1.96
C TRP A 109 12.29 7.64 3.39
N VAL A 110 12.15 6.78 4.41
CA VAL A 110 12.23 7.18 5.83
C VAL A 110 13.59 7.77 6.16
N GLU A 111 14.67 7.17 5.69
CA GLU A 111 16.03 7.68 5.89
C GLU A 111 16.24 9.08 5.31
N HIS A 112 15.55 9.42 4.23
CA HIS A 112 15.57 10.75 3.63
C HIS A 112 14.64 11.76 4.33
N HIS A 113 13.84 11.32 5.29
CA HIS A 113 12.89 12.15 6.04
C HIS A 113 13.22 12.23 7.54
N THR A 114 14.49 12.10 7.91
CA THR A 114 14.96 12.11 9.31
C THR A 114 14.74 13.43 10.06
N THR A 115 14.50 14.53 9.34
CA THR A 115 14.16 15.83 9.92
C THR A 115 12.72 15.91 10.44
N TYR A 116 11.88 14.95 10.05
CA TYR A 116 10.48 14.90 10.50
C TYR A 116 10.35 13.99 11.71
N PRO A 117 9.67 14.43 12.78
CA PRO A 117 9.47 13.60 13.98
C PRO A 117 8.51 12.44 13.74
N VAL A 118 7.60 12.58 12.78
CA VAL A 118 6.60 11.58 12.41
C VAL A 118 6.50 11.49 10.88
N VAL A 119 6.40 10.28 10.37
CA VAL A 119 6.09 10.00 8.96
C VAL A 119 5.00 8.94 8.88
N GLY A 120 4.30 8.88 7.75
CA GLY A 120 3.22 7.91 7.54
C GLY A 120 3.48 6.99 6.36
N MET A 121 2.86 5.82 6.38
CA MET A 121 2.70 4.93 5.24
C MET A 121 1.23 4.60 5.08
N GLU A 122 0.65 4.89 3.92
CA GLU A 122 -0.71 4.50 3.59
C GLU A 122 -0.69 3.25 2.73
N SER A 123 -1.45 2.23 3.13
CA SER A 123 -1.69 1.04 2.32
C SER A 123 -3.01 0.39 2.67
N ALA A 124 -3.83 0.07 1.66
CA ALA A 124 -5.04 -0.72 1.84
C ALA A 124 -4.73 -2.17 2.28
N ILE A 125 -3.55 -2.66 1.97
CA ILE A 125 -3.06 -4.01 2.24
C ILE A 125 -1.86 -4.02 3.20
N LEU A 126 -1.81 -3.06 4.13
CA LEU A 126 -0.69 -2.87 5.07
C LEU A 126 -0.35 -4.16 5.81
N ILE A 127 -1.36 -4.87 6.31
CA ILE A 127 -1.20 -6.11 7.07
C ILE A 127 -0.95 -7.28 6.11
N GLU A 128 -1.77 -7.41 5.08
CA GLU A 128 -1.70 -8.50 4.09
C GLU A 128 -0.35 -8.54 3.36
N ALA A 129 0.23 -7.37 3.07
CA ALA A 129 1.54 -7.25 2.41
C ALA A 129 2.73 -7.37 3.36
N GLY A 130 2.50 -7.54 4.67
CA GLY A 130 3.54 -7.62 5.68
C GLY A 130 4.22 -6.29 5.99
N PHE A 131 3.59 -5.16 5.68
CA PHE A 131 4.12 -3.82 5.97
C PHE A 131 3.90 -3.37 7.42
N ALA A 132 3.05 -4.08 8.18
CA ALA A 132 2.81 -3.75 9.58
C ALA A 132 4.09 -3.79 10.42
N GLY A 133 5.05 -4.65 10.08
CA GLY A 133 6.36 -4.71 10.73
C GLY A 133 7.28 -3.54 10.41
N GLU A 134 6.96 -2.72 9.42
CA GLU A 134 7.75 -1.55 9.02
C GLU A 134 7.33 -0.26 9.73
N VAL A 135 6.24 -0.29 10.48
CA VAL A 135 5.69 0.87 11.18
C VAL A 135 5.61 0.65 12.68
N ASP A 136 5.57 1.73 13.44
CA ASP A 136 5.53 1.69 14.91
C ASP A 136 4.10 1.62 15.44
N VAL A 137 3.15 2.21 14.70
CA VAL A 137 1.73 2.26 15.06
C VAL A 137 0.90 2.02 13.81
N VAL A 138 -0.16 1.23 13.93
CA VAL A 138 -1.13 1.02 12.87
C VAL A 138 -2.42 1.74 13.21
N VAL A 139 -2.90 2.56 12.29
CA VAL A 139 -4.19 3.26 12.35
C VAL A 139 -5.13 2.64 11.33
N LEU A 140 -6.20 2.03 11.81
CA LEU A 140 -7.27 1.52 10.96
C LEU A 140 -8.32 2.60 10.75
N VAL A 141 -8.49 3.03 9.50
CA VAL A 141 -9.57 3.92 9.10
C VAL A 141 -10.79 3.08 8.76
N TYR A 142 -11.84 3.24 9.53
CA TYR A 142 -13.04 2.43 9.44
C TYR A 142 -14.23 3.22 8.91
N ALA A 143 -15.06 2.58 8.09
CA ALA A 143 -16.41 2.98 7.77
C ALA A 143 -17.25 1.72 7.53
N PRO A 144 -18.57 1.75 7.79
CA PRO A 144 -19.46 0.63 7.48
C PRO A 144 -19.34 0.21 6.02
N GLU A 145 -19.44 -1.09 5.74
CA GLU A 145 -19.19 -1.65 4.41
C GLU A 145 -20.06 -1.01 3.33
N GLU A 146 -21.36 -0.82 3.61
CA GLU A 146 -22.28 -0.17 2.67
C GLU A 146 -21.84 1.27 2.31
N VAL A 147 -21.37 2.02 3.29
CA VAL A 147 -20.85 3.37 3.06
C VAL A 147 -19.59 3.33 2.20
N ARG A 148 -18.71 2.37 2.45
CA ARG A 148 -17.47 2.19 1.68
C ARG A 148 -17.77 1.81 0.22
N ILE A 149 -18.72 0.90 0.01
CA ILE A 149 -19.17 0.48 -1.33
C ILE A 149 -19.71 1.68 -2.08
N MET A 150 -20.62 2.44 -1.49
CA MET A 150 -21.21 3.64 -2.10
C MET A 150 -20.14 4.67 -2.50
N ARG A 151 -19.20 4.96 -1.62
CA ARG A 151 -18.10 5.90 -1.88
C ARG A 151 -17.20 5.42 -3.03
N ALA A 152 -16.86 4.14 -3.04
CA ALA A 152 -16.03 3.55 -4.07
C ALA A 152 -16.73 3.54 -5.43
N MET A 153 -18.03 3.25 -5.48
CA MET A 153 -18.82 3.33 -6.71
C MET A 153 -18.81 4.74 -7.31
N GLN A 154 -19.01 5.76 -6.47
CA GLN A 154 -19.00 7.16 -6.90
C GLN A 154 -17.63 7.60 -7.41
N ARG A 155 -16.56 7.24 -6.69
CA ARG A 155 -15.19 7.62 -7.06
C ARG A 155 -14.72 6.97 -8.36
N ASP A 156 -14.97 5.68 -8.51
CA ASP A 156 -14.39 4.86 -9.59
C ASP A 156 -15.34 4.71 -10.78
N THR A 157 -16.56 5.23 -10.69
CA THR A 157 -17.63 5.05 -11.70
C THR A 157 -17.81 3.58 -12.05
N ALA A 158 -17.72 2.71 -11.06
CA ALA A 158 -17.74 1.27 -11.19
C ALA A 158 -19.07 0.67 -10.71
N SER A 159 -19.43 -0.51 -11.23
CA SER A 159 -20.60 -1.23 -10.77
C SER A 159 -20.44 -1.71 -9.32
N ARG A 160 -21.58 -1.85 -8.61
CA ARG A 160 -21.59 -2.41 -7.26
C ARG A 160 -20.93 -3.77 -7.18
N GLU A 161 -21.19 -4.65 -8.12
CA GLU A 161 -20.63 -6.01 -8.18
C GLU A 161 -19.10 -6.01 -8.26
N LEU A 162 -18.53 -5.10 -9.04
CA LEU A 162 -17.10 -4.95 -9.16
C LEU A 162 -16.48 -4.47 -7.84
N ILE A 163 -17.11 -3.49 -7.20
CA ILE A 163 -16.63 -2.97 -5.92
C ILE A 163 -16.76 -4.03 -4.81
N GLU A 164 -17.86 -4.75 -4.75
CA GLU A 164 -18.04 -5.84 -3.78
C GLU A 164 -17.01 -6.95 -3.95
N ARG A 165 -16.62 -7.30 -5.19
CA ARG A 165 -15.51 -8.23 -5.44
C ARG A 165 -14.18 -7.72 -4.89
N ARG A 166 -13.90 -6.43 -5.07
CA ARG A 166 -12.68 -5.80 -4.53
C ARG A 166 -12.67 -5.78 -3.01
N VAL A 167 -13.83 -5.49 -2.39
CA VAL A 167 -13.98 -5.53 -0.92
C VAL A 167 -13.72 -6.93 -0.39
N ARG A 168 -14.29 -7.96 -1.02
CA ARG A 168 -14.10 -9.35 -0.62
C ARG A 168 -12.67 -9.88 -0.82
N SER A 169 -11.89 -9.27 -1.70
CA SER A 169 -10.49 -9.64 -1.94
C SER A 169 -9.53 -9.09 -0.88
N GLN A 170 -9.99 -8.18 -0.03
CA GLN A 170 -9.21 -7.60 1.06
C GLN A 170 -9.52 -8.29 2.39
N MET A 171 -8.56 -8.28 3.31
CA MET A 171 -8.80 -8.67 4.69
C MET A 171 -9.91 -7.81 5.30
N SER A 172 -10.84 -8.42 6.03
CA SER A 172 -11.93 -7.68 6.69
C SER A 172 -11.41 -6.74 7.79
N ASP A 173 -12.21 -5.72 8.14
CA ASP A 173 -11.84 -4.80 9.21
C ASP A 173 -11.76 -5.49 10.57
N GLU A 174 -12.58 -6.52 10.80
CA GLU A 174 -12.53 -7.36 12.00
C GLU A 174 -11.20 -8.11 12.11
N GLU A 175 -10.73 -8.69 11.02
CA GLU A 175 -9.42 -9.37 10.97
C GLU A 175 -8.25 -8.40 11.16
N LYS A 176 -8.37 -7.16 10.66
CA LYS A 176 -7.33 -6.12 10.81
C LYS A 176 -7.22 -5.59 12.23
N ARG A 177 -8.25 -5.75 13.07
CA ARG A 177 -8.26 -5.29 14.46
C ARG A 177 -7.53 -6.23 15.42
N THR A 178 -7.31 -7.46 15.06
CA THR A 178 -6.62 -8.46 15.86
C THR A 178 -5.11 -8.38 15.68
#